data_0b913561c84936077a5f5b92b982f0e3
#
_entry.id   0b913561c84936077a5f5b92b982f0e3
#
_cell.length_a   1.000
_cell.length_b   1.000
_cell.length_c   1.000
_cell.angle_alpha   90.00
_cell.angle_beta   90.00
_cell.angle_gamma   90.00
#
_symmetry.space_group_name_H-M   'P 1'
#
loop_
_entity.id
_entity.type
_entity.pdbx_description
1 polymer ?
#
loop_
_entity_poly.entity_id
_entity_poly.type
_entity_poly.pdbx_seq_one_letter_code
_entity_poly.pdbx_strand_id
1 'polypeptide(L)'
;MLGIAAGAVRAYYLFDVADTIDLVKMSALGGDNRAPAALPLRRHAPPYLQFPVPPLVATLPQADFDGLLADVRLKFYDYGVISLRLTCPANGSWNELFALAERARSDERIAAYAEATVTRICEEYAHALDDPHPPLIEDYLIVEVDRFEEPLDAETLLDDHADALAGLLLGERKPLSAAETREALRMRFSYHDDDLTIVQWDTAFVYDRRDSARTIDEILEFANSQLLELRTYDALLDSELDGIYKMAPAVPPRSLRGRREAEQAATLRYLIVDVLDLIDRSSNALKVVGDAYYARIYRSAAARLGLNDWQRQIDTKLASVGEIYRFFSDDARSQRDAFLELIIVVLVAVEVVIGILTLMHL
;
A
#
# COMPACT_ATOMS: atom_id res chain seq x y z
N MET A 1 -2.29 -7.24 -38.61
CA MET A 1 -2.59 -7.75 -37.25
C MET A 1 -1.30 -7.61 -36.45
N LEU A 2 -1.36 -7.03 -35.25
CA LEU A 2 -0.19 -6.91 -34.39
C LEU A 2 0.30 -8.30 -33.97
N GLY A 3 1.55 -8.65 -34.34
CA GLY A 3 2.25 -9.84 -33.90
C GLY A 3 3.27 -9.49 -32.82
N ILE A 4 3.30 -10.26 -31.74
CA ILE A 4 4.18 -10.06 -30.60
C ILE A 4 5.28 -11.11 -30.64
N ALA A 5 6.52 -10.67 -30.85
CA ALA A 5 7.68 -11.55 -30.86
C ALA A 5 8.15 -11.93 -29.44
N ALA A 6 8.03 -11.01 -28.49
CA ALA A 6 8.36 -11.23 -27.09
C ALA A 6 7.61 -10.22 -26.20
N GLY A 7 7.10 -10.69 -25.08
CA GLY A 7 6.41 -9.90 -24.07
C GLY A 7 6.04 -10.74 -22.85
N ALA A 8 5.30 -10.15 -21.94
CA ALA A 8 4.78 -10.82 -20.76
C ALA A 8 3.52 -10.12 -20.22
N VAL A 9 2.69 -10.88 -19.54
CA VAL A 9 1.65 -10.33 -18.68
C VAL A 9 2.06 -10.56 -17.23
N ARG A 10 2.10 -9.49 -16.43
CA ARG A 10 2.45 -9.53 -15.03
C ARG A 10 1.26 -9.15 -14.17
N ALA A 11 0.79 -10.07 -13.36
CA ALA A 11 -0.21 -9.81 -12.35
C ALA A 11 0.49 -9.59 -11.00
N TYR A 12 0.24 -8.47 -10.39
CA TYR A 12 0.70 -8.09 -9.06
C TYR A 12 -0.45 -8.21 -8.09
N TYR A 13 -0.17 -8.81 -6.93
CA TYR A 13 -1.03 -8.84 -5.76
C TYR A 13 -0.21 -8.32 -4.60
N LEU A 14 -0.60 -7.18 -4.06
CA LEU A 14 0.07 -6.54 -2.94
C LEU A 14 -0.80 -6.73 -1.69
N PHE A 15 -0.18 -7.11 -0.59
CA PHE A 15 -0.83 -7.39 0.68
C PHE A 15 -0.17 -6.54 1.75
N ASP A 16 -0.94 -5.74 2.44
CA ASP A 16 -0.51 -5.06 3.65
C ASP A 16 -0.86 -5.97 4.83
N VAL A 17 0.15 -6.48 5.51
CA VAL A 17 -0.01 -7.61 6.46
C VAL A 17 0.39 -7.27 7.90
N ALA A 18 1.09 -6.15 8.11
CA ALA A 18 1.60 -5.74 9.41
C ALA A 18 2.06 -4.27 9.35
N ASP A 19 2.20 -3.60 10.47
CA ASP A 19 2.75 -2.24 10.54
C ASP A 19 4.18 -2.18 9.98
N THR A 20 5.02 -3.17 10.31
CA THR A 20 6.37 -3.30 9.73
C THR A 20 6.79 -4.76 9.58
N ILE A 21 7.73 -4.99 8.64
CA ILE A 21 8.42 -6.27 8.46
C ILE A 21 9.90 -6.08 8.77
N ASP A 22 10.40 -6.75 9.81
CA ASP A 22 11.84 -6.78 10.12
C ASP A 22 12.60 -7.62 9.09
N LEU A 23 13.05 -6.97 8.02
CA LEU A 23 13.76 -7.63 6.92
C LEU A 23 15.09 -8.26 7.36
N VAL A 24 15.68 -7.83 8.48
CA VAL A 24 16.91 -8.42 9.03
C VAL A 24 16.60 -9.75 9.68
N LYS A 25 15.58 -9.81 10.54
CA LYS A 25 15.12 -11.07 11.14
C LYS A 25 14.65 -12.06 10.07
N MET A 26 13.91 -11.57 9.07
CA MET A 26 13.45 -12.39 7.95
C MET A 26 14.61 -13.01 7.17
N SER A 27 15.66 -12.24 6.87
CA SER A 27 16.83 -12.74 6.15
C SER A 27 17.70 -13.69 6.97
N ALA A 28 17.71 -13.56 8.29
CA ALA A 28 18.52 -14.41 9.19
C ALA A 28 18.08 -15.87 9.19
N LEU A 29 16.78 -16.15 9.03
CA LEU A 29 16.24 -17.52 8.92
C LEU A 29 16.58 -18.19 7.59
N GLY A 30 16.68 -17.44 6.50
CA GLY A 30 17.08 -17.96 5.19
C GLY A 30 18.53 -18.48 5.14
N GLY A 31 19.34 -18.17 6.15
CA GLY A 31 20.74 -18.59 6.25
C GLY A 31 20.99 -19.86 7.08
N ASP A 32 20.02 -20.33 7.85
CA ASP A 32 20.19 -21.54 8.66
C ASP A 32 19.75 -22.79 7.84
N ASN A 33 20.74 -23.52 7.34
CA ASN A 33 20.58 -24.75 6.52
C ASN A 33 19.75 -25.89 7.18
N ARG A 34 19.07 -25.61 8.29
CA ARG A 34 18.28 -26.60 9.05
C ARG A 34 16.78 -26.56 8.78
N ALA A 35 16.27 -25.50 8.08
CA ALA A 35 14.87 -25.47 7.65
C ALA A 35 14.79 -25.81 6.16
N PRO A 36 14.21 -26.95 5.76
CA PRO A 36 14.17 -27.38 4.35
C PRO A 36 13.27 -26.53 3.44
N ALA A 37 12.65 -25.46 3.95
CA ALA A 37 11.70 -24.61 3.23
C ALA A 37 12.06 -23.10 3.26
N ALA A 38 13.22 -22.72 3.79
CA ALA A 38 13.58 -21.29 3.87
C ALA A 38 13.68 -20.67 2.48
N LEU A 39 12.98 -19.52 2.28
CA LEU A 39 13.01 -18.75 1.03
C LEU A 39 14.43 -18.25 0.75
N PRO A 40 14.92 -18.32 -0.50
CA PRO A 40 16.20 -17.76 -0.90
C PRO A 40 16.10 -16.23 -1.03
N LEU A 41 16.02 -15.55 0.13
CA LEU A 41 15.85 -14.10 0.21
C LEU A 41 17.12 -13.37 -0.24
N ARG A 42 16.95 -12.34 -1.09
CA ARG A 42 18.04 -11.47 -1.56
C ARG A 42 17.61 -10.02 -1.44
N ARG A 43 18.53 -9.12 -1.07
CA ARG A 43 18.28 -7.67 -1.13
C ARG A 43 18.15 -7.23 -2.57
N HIS A 44 17.16 -6.39 -2.82
CA HIS A 44 16.86 -5.82 -4.13
C HIS A 44 16.89 -4.30 -4.04
N ALA A 45 17.82 -3.67 -4.75
CA ALA A 45 17.93 -2.23 -4.84
C ALA A 45 17.81 -1.85 -6.32
N PRO A 46 16.63 -1.42 -6.78
CA PRO A 46 16.46 -0.90 -8.13
C PRO A 46 17.36 0.32 -8.34
N PRO A 47 18.03 0.47 -9.49
CA PRO A 47 18.98 1.55 -9.69
C PRO A 47 18.37 2.96 -9.60
N TYR A 48 17.08 3.08 -9.81
CA TYR A 48 16.33 4.35 -9.81
C TYR A 48 15.38 4.55 -8.62
N LEU A 49 15.30 3.58 -7.70
CA LEU A 49 14.51 3.68 -6.47
C LEU A 49 15.43 3.41 -5.27
N GLN A 50 15.72 4.44 -4.47
CA GLN A 50 16.58 4.31 -3.29
C GLN A 50 15.71 4.13 -2.05
N PHE A 51 15.48 2.95 -1.63
CA PHE A 51 14.82 2.67 -0.38
C PHE A 51 15.80 2.89 0.78
N PRO A 52 15.39 3.51 1.90
CA PRO A 52 16.19 3.57 3.12
C PRO A 52 16.60 2.16 3.59
N VAL A 53 15.67 1.23 3.52
CA VAL A 53 15.89 -0.21 3.71
C VAL A 53 15.54 -0.91 2.40
N PRO A 54 16.52 -1.45 1.65
CA PRO A 54 16.23 -2.15 0.40
C PRO A 54 15.33 -3.37 0.63
N PRO A 55 14.26 -3.54 -0.16
CA PRO A 55 13.35 -4.67 -0.02
C PRO A 55 14.05 -6.01 -0.23
N LEU A 56 13.52 -7.06 0.38
CA LEU A 56 13.93 -8.43 0.11
C LEU A 56 13.10 -9.02 -1.03
N VAL A 57 13.72 -9.89 -1.83
CA VAL A 57 13.03 -10.63 -2.89
C VAL A 57 13.30 -12.11 -2.78
N ALA A 58 12.31 -12.91 -3.15
CA ALA A 58 12.42 -14.35 -3.31
C ALA A 58 11.76 -14.79 -4.61
N THR A 59 12.28 -15.85 -5.20
CA THR A 59 11.65 -16.53 -6.33
C THR A 59 11.10 -17.85 -5.82
N LEU A 60 9.83 -18.10 -6.10
CA LEU A 60 9.16 -19.36 -5.81
C LEU A 60 9.20 -20.29 -7.05
N PRO A 61 8.91 -21.58 -6.88
CA PRO A 61 8.64 -22.47 -8.01
C PRO A 61 7.54 -21.89 -8.91
N GLN A 62 7.61 -22.19 -10.20
CA GLN A 62 6.55 -21.82 -11.13
C GLN A 62 5.19 -22.37 -10.67
N ALA A 63 4.17 -21.55 -10.83
CA ALA A 63 2.78 -21.95 -10.65
C ALA A 63 2.15 -22.33 -11.99
N ASP A 64 1.28 -23.34 -11.98
CA ASP A 64 0.52 -23.77 -13.16
C ASP A 64 -0.99 -23.60 -12.90
N PHE A 65 -1.61 -22.78 -13.73
CA PHE A 65 -3.04 -22.53 -13.70
C PHE A 65 -3.70 -23.14 -14.95
N ASP A 66 -3.90 -24.46 -14.98
CA ASP A 66 -4.42 -25.22 -16.13
C ASP A 66 -3.65 -24.89 -17.44
N GLY A 67 -2.35 -25.14 -17.42
CA GLY A 67 -1.46 -24.93 -18.56
C GLY A 67 -0.97 -23.48 -18.74
N LEU A 68 -1.40 -22.55 -17.90
CA LEU A 68 -0.80 -21.22 -17.80
C LEU A 68 0.32 -21.24 -16.78
N LEU A 69 1.54 -21.36 -17.26
CA LEU A 69 2.73 -21.33 -16.41
C LEU A 69 3.11 -19.89 -16.08
N ALA A 70 3.29 -19.63 -14.79
CA ALA A 70 3.70 -18.32 -14.30
C ALA A 70 4.96 -18.41 -13.42
N ASP A 71 5.93 -17.56 -13.68
CA ASP A 71 7.05 -17.32 -12.77
C ASP A 71 6.55 -16.53 -11.57
N VAL A 72 6.88 -16.99 -10.35
CA VAL A 72 6.39 -16.39 -9.10
C VAL A 72 7.53 -15.71 -8.36
N ARG A 73 7.35 -14.42 -8.06
CA ARG A 73 8.30 -13.62 -7.28
C ARG A 73 7.60 -12.93 -6.13
N LEU A 74 8.22 -12.99 -4.95
CA LEU A 74 7.84 -12.22 -3.77
C LEU A 74 8.79 -11.04 -3.60
N LYS A 75 8.25 -9.93 -3.11
CA LYS A 75 9.01 -8.79 -2.64
C LYS A 75 8.43 -8.33 -1.29
N PHE A 76 9.30 -8.09 -0.33
CA PHE A 76 8.97 -7.70 1.03
C PHE A 76 9.49 -6.30 1.28
N TYR A 77 8.60 -5.40 1.65
CA TYR A 77 8.92 -4.04 2.04
C TYR A 77 8.96 -3.93 3.58
N ASP A 78 9.83 -3.10 4.10
CA ASP A 78 9.99 -2.90 5.55
C ASP A 78 8.77 -2.25 6.22
N TYR A 79 7.92 -1.58 5.44
CA TYR A 79 6.68 -0.94 5.87
C TYR A 79 5.44 -1.86 5.79
N GLY A 80 5.58 -3.15 5.93
CA GLY A 80 4.45 -4.08 6.12
C GLY A 80 3.91 -4.72 4.86
N VAL A 81 4.31 -4.28 3.65
CA VAL A 81 3.75 -4.78 2.40
C VAL A 81 4.53 -5.96 1.84
N ILE A 82 3.79 -6.99 1.44
CA ILE A 82 4.27 -8.13 0.64
C ILE A 82 3.67 -8.03 -0.76
N SER A 83 4.51 -7.93 -1.79
CA SER A 83 4.09 -8.00 -3.19
C SER A 83 4.38 -9.39 -3.76
N LEU A 84 3.36 -10.05 -4.31
CA LEU A 84 3.46 -11.27 -5.09
C LEU A 84 3.23 -10.95 -6.56
N ARG A 85 4.23 -11.21 -7.39
CA ARG A 85 4.16 -11.03 -8.82
C ARG A 85 4.14 -12.37 -9.54
N LEU A 86 3.16 -12.55 -10.42
CA LEU A 86 3.06 -13.65 -11.37
C LEU A 86 3.42 -13.13 -12.75
N THR A 87 4.35 -13.78 -13.45
CA THR A 87 4.78 -13.39 -14.79
C THR A 87 4.50 -14.52 -15.76
N CYS A 88 3.59 -14.28 -16.70
CA CYS A 88 3.25 -15.20 -17.79
C CYS A 88 3.88 -14.69 -19.08
N PRO A 89 4.79 -15.44 -19.73
CA PRO A 89 5.37 -15.02 -21.00
C PRO A 89 4.30 -14.95 -22.10
N ALA A 90 4.43 -13.95 -22.98
CA ALA A 90 3.51 -13.69 -24.08
C ALA A 90 4.27 -13.65 -25.41
N ASN A 91 3.75 -14.36 -26.41
CA ASN A 91 4.15 -14.29 -27.81
C ASN A 91 2.96 -14.64 -28.69
N GLY A 92 3.02 -14.34 -29.99
CA GLY A 92 1.95 -14.63 -30.94
C GLY A 92 1.12 -13.40 -31.29
N SER A 93 -0.18 -13.53 -31.49
CA SER A 93 -1.06 -12.45 -31.90
C SER A 93 -1.49 -11.54 -30.76
N TRP A 94 -1.92 -10.31 -31.11
CA TRP A 94 -2.55 -9.40 -30.16
C TRP A 94 -3.76 -10.00 -29.42
N ASN A 95 -4.55 -10.83 -30.13
CA ASN A 95 -5.70 -11.49 -29.53
C ASN A 95 -5.29 -12.52 -28.46
N GLU A 96 -4.16 -13.20 -28.63
CA GLU A 96 -3.61 -14.11 -27.63
C GLU A 96 -3.08 -13.33 -26.41
N LEU A 97 -2.40 -12.20 -26.62
CA LEU A 97 -1.98 -11.30 -25.56
C LEU A 97 -3.20 -10.77 -24.77
N PHE A 98 -4.23 -10.33 -25.46
CA PHE A 98 -5.47 -9.87 -24.85
C PHE A 98 -6.13 -10.97 -24.01
N ALA A 99 -6.25 -12.19 -24.56
CA ALA A 99 -6.82 -13.33 -23.84
C ALA A 99 -6.01 -13.71 -22.60
N LEU A 100 -4.68 -13.60 -22.70
CA LEU A 100 -3.78 -13.82 -21.56
C LEU A 100 -3.98 -12.76 -20.47
N ALA A 101 -4.08 -11.49 -20.85
CA ALA A 101 -4.31 -10.38 -19.91
C ALA A 101 -5.71 -10.49 -19.25
N GLU A 102 -6.75 -10.83 -20.04
CA GLU A 102 -8.08 -11.08 -19.53
C GLU A 102 -8.11 -12.23 -18.52
N ARG A 103 -7.41 -13.33 -18.83
CA ARG A 103 -7.30 -14.47 -17.93
C ARG A 103 -6.54 -14.12 -16.65
N ALA A 104 -5.42 -13.39 -16.75
CA ALA A 104 -4.64 -12.94 -15.61
C ALA A 104 -5.44 -12.01 -14.66
N ARG A 105 -6.39 -11.23 -15.22
CA ARG A 105 -7.28 -10.33 -14.46
C ARG A 105 -8.45 -11.06 -13.80
N SER A 106 -9.03 -12.09 -14.45
CA SER A 106 -10.33 -12.66 -14.06
C SER A 106 -10.27 -14.07 -13.45
N ASP A 107 -9.14 -14.75 -13.52
CA ASP A 107 -9.03 -16.12 -13.00
C ASP A 107 -8.89 -16.11 -11.47
N GLU A 108 -9.99 -16.39 -10.75
CA GLU A 108 -10.03 -16.43 -9.29
C GLU A 108 -8.97 -17.35 -8.66
N ARG A 109 -8.49 -18.37 -9.38
CA ARG A 109 -7.46 -19.28 -8.89
C ARG A 109 -6.11 -18.58 -8.75
N ILE A 110 -5.84 -17.57 -9.57
CA ILE A 110 -4.62 -16.75 -9.48
C ILE A 110 -4.64 -15.93 -8.18
N ALA A 111 -5.76 -15.25 -7.90
CA ALA A 111 -5.95 -14.50 -6.67
C ALA A 111 -5.88 -15.42 -5.43
N ALA A 112 -6.60 -16.56 -5.46
CA ALA A 112 -6.58 -17.53 -4.37
C ALA A 112 -5.18 -18.12 -4.11
N TYR A 113 -4.39 -18.35 -5.17
CA TYR A 113 -3.00 -18.79 -5.04
C TYR A 113 -2.14 -17.69 -4.36
N ALA A 114 -2.32 -16.45 -4.74
CA ALA A 114 -1.58 -15.32 -4.16
C ALA A 114 -1.90 -15.19 -2.66
N GLU A 115 -3.19 -15.20 -2.29
CA GLU A 115 -3.65 -15.15 -0.89
C GLU A 115 -3.11 -16.32 -0.06
N ALA A 116 -3.27 -17.55 -0.54
CA ALA A 116 -2.78 -18.74 0.16
C ALA A 116 -1.24 -18.72 0.34
N THR A 117 -0.53 -18.22 -0.67
CA THR A 117 0.93 -18.12 -0.61
C THR A 117 1.36 -17.08 0.42
N VAL A 118 0.76 -15.89 0.43
CA VAL A 118 1.11 -14.84 1.39
C VAL A 118 0.70 -15.23 2.81
N THR A 119 -0.48 -15.84 3.00
CA THR A 119 -0.91 -16.35 4.31
C THR A 119 0.13 -17.33 4.89
N ARG A 120 0.56 -18.31 4.10
CA ARG A 120 1.60 -19.25 4.53
C ARG A 120 2.91 -18.57 4.88
N ILE A 121 3.32 -17.53 4.11
CA ILE A 121 4.52 -16.76 4.38
C ILE A 121 4.39 -15.97 5.69
N CYS A 122 3.24 -15.36 5.96
CA CYS A 122 2.99 -14.65 7.23
C CYS A 122 3.05 -15.60 8.43
N GLU A 123 2.54 -16.83 8.31
CA GLU A 123 2.64 -17.83 9.35
C GLU A 123 4.10 -18.26 9.59
N GLU A 124 4.86 -18.52 8.52
CA GLU A 124 6.27 -18.97 8.58
C GLU A 124 7.18 -17.90 9.17
N TYR A 125 6.94 -16.62 8.85
CA TYR A 125 7.75 -15.49 9.26
C TYR A 125 7.08 -14.58 10.30
N ALA A 126 6.10 -15.10 11.06
CA ALA A 126 5.33 -14.33 12.04
C ALA A 126 6.18 -13.57 13.06
N HIS A 127 7.37 -14.10 13.43
CA HIS A 127 8.31 -13.45 14.35
C HIS A 127 9.02 -12.21 13.76
N ALA A 128 8.93 -11.99 12.44
CA ALA A 128 9.46 -10.83 11.75
C ALA A 128 8.38 -9.76 11.45
N LEU A 129 7.12 -10.05 11.72
CA LEU A 129 6.00 -9.13 11.56
C LEU A 129 5.73 -8.40 12.88
N ASP A 130 5.66 -7.08 12.83
CA ASP A 130 5.28 -6.23 13.96
C ASP A 130 3.84 -5.76 13.78
N ASP A 131 3.00 -5.95 14.79
CA ASP A 131 1.56 -5.70 14.81
C ASP A 131 0.81 -6.23 13.56
N PRO A 132 0.78 -7.57 13.36
CA PRO A 132 0.15 -8.17 12.19
C PRO A 132 -1.37 -7.99 12.22
N HIS A 133 -1.95 -7.65 11.07
CA HIS A 133 -3.39 -7.42 10.90
C HIS A 133 -3.97 -8.19 9.70
N PRO A 134 -5.31 -8.32 9.59
CA PRO A 134 -5.93 -8.89 8.41
C PRO A 134 -5.54 -8.10 7.15
N PRO A 135 -5.03 -8.76 6.10
CA PRO A 135 -4.47 -8.04 4.96
C PRO A 135 -5.52 -7.28 4.16
N LEU A 136 -5.23 -6.03 3.84
CA LEU A 136 -5.84 -5.35 2.70
C LEU A 136 -5.09 -5.76 1.44
N ILE A 137 -5.81 -5.90 0.33
CA ILE A 137 -5.25 -6.39 -0.93
C ILE A 137 -5.45 -5.35 -2.02
N GLU A 138 -4.40 -5.16 -2.83
CA GLU A 138 -4.43 -4.37 -4.06
C GLU A 138 -3.88 -5.23 -5.19
N ASP A 139 -4.54 -5.21 -6.35
CA ASP A 139 -4.07 -5.89 -7.55
C ASP A 139 -3.77 -4.91 -8.67
N TYR A 140 -2.80 -5.25 -9.51
CA TYR A 140 -2.41 -4.45 -10.66
C TYR A 140 -1.89 -5.32 -11.78
N LEU A 141 -2.25 -5.01 -13.02
CA LEU A 141 -1.82 -5.76 -14.20
C LEU A 141 -0.86 -4.92 -15.05
N ILE A 142 0.29 -5.50 -15.42
CA ILE A 142 1.20 -4.89 -16.40
C ILE A 142 1.29 -5.79 -17.62
N VAL A 143 0.90 -5.25 -18.77
CA VAL A 143 1.07 -5.92 -20.06
C VAL A 143 2.29 -5.33 -20.74
N GLU A 144 3.33 -6.16 -20.85
CA GLU A 144 4.62 -5.77 -21.44
C GLU A 144 4.80 -6.39 -22.81
N VAL A 145 5.25 -5.58 -23.76
CA VAL A 145 5.74 -6.01 -25.07
C VAL A 145 7.18 -5.59 -25.20
N ASP A 146 8.11 -6.55 -25.18
CA ASP A 146 9.54 -6.29 -25.40
C ASP A 146 9.80 -5.97 -26.87
N ARG A 147 9.06 -6.63 -27.77
CA ARG A 147 9.25 -6.52 -29.21
C ARG A 147 8.04 -7.03 -29.98
N PHE A 148 7.60 -6.26 -30.95
CA PHE A 148 6.68 -6.71 -31.99
C PHE A 148 7.42 -7.53 -33.07
N GLU A 149 6.67 -8.35 -33.83
CA GLU A 149 7.24 -9.11 -34.96
C GLU A 149 7.78 -8.17 -36.04
N GLU A 150 7.01 -7.10 -36.33
CA GLU A 150 7.46 -6.00 -37.19
C GLU A 150 7.79 -4.81 -36.30
N PRO A 151 8.93 -4.09 -36.55
CA PRO A 151 9.28 -2.89 -35.81
C PRO A 151 8.15 -1.86 -35.88
N LEU A 152 7.71 -1.38 -34.72
CA LEU A 152 6.66 -0.38 -34.57
C LEU A 152 7.19 0.77 -33.72
N ASP A 153 6.94 1.99 -34.15
CA ASP A 153 7.14 3.17 -33.31
C ASP A 153 5.90 3.49 -32.48
N ALA A 154 6.07 4.29 -31.44
CA ALA A 154 5.02 4.66 -30.51
C ALA A 154 3.89 5.47 -31.18
N GLU A 155 4.22 6.33 -32.15
CA GLU A 155 3.25 7.15 -32.90
C GLU A 155 2.35 6.28 -33.76
N THR A 156 2.91 5.39 -34.56
CA THR A 156 2.16 4.41 -35.35
C THR A 156 1.30 3.50 -34.48
N LEU A 157 1.82 3.05 -33.33
CA LEU A 157 1.06 2.22 -32.40
C LEU A 157 -0.15 2.97 -31.84
N LEU A 158 -0.01 4.27 -31.52
CA LEU A 158 -1.09 5.11 -31.02
C LEU A 158 -2.10 5.51 -32.10
N ASP A 159 -1.64 5.76 -33.34
CA ASP A 159 -2.51 6.23 -34.41
C ASP A 159 -3.31 5.09 -35.05
N ASP A 160 -2.65 3.97 -35.35
CA ASP A 160 -3.27 2.86 -36.06
C ASP A 160 -3.93 1.81 -35.14
N HIS A 161 -3.52 1.77 -33.84
CA HIS A 161 -3.94 0.73 -32.90
C HIS A 161 -4.52 1.27 -31.60
N ALA A 162 -4.94 2.54 -31.54
CA ALA A 162 -5.52 3.18 -30.35
C ALA A 162 -6.65 2.36 -29.71
N ASP A 163 -7.59 1.87 -30.50
CA ASP A 163 -8.75 1.10 -30.00
C ASP A 163 -8.31 -0.26 -29.42
N ALA A 164 -7.31 -0.89 -30.01
CA ALA A 164 -6.76 -2.14 -29.50
C ALA A 164 -6.05 -1.94 -28.16
N LEU A 165 -5.23 -0.88 -28.04
CA LEU A 165 -4.56 -0.51 -26.80
C LEU A 165 -5.55 -0.16 -25.69
N ALA A 166 -6.54 0.70 -25.99
CA ALA A 166 -7.56 1.09 -25.04
C ALA A 166 -8.40 -0.11 -24.57
N GLY A 167 -8.80 -0.98 -25.51
CA GLY A 167 -9.50 -2.23 -25.20
C GLY A 167 -8.70 -3.13 -24.26
N LEU A 168 -7.38 -3.31 -24.52
CA LEU A 168 -6.50 -4.11 -23.66
C LEU A 168 -6.41 -3.54 -22.25
N LEU A 169 -6.20 -2.21 -22.13
CA LEU A 169 -6.08 -1.52 -20.86
C LEU A 169 -7.35 -1.60 -20.02
N LEU A 170 -8.51 -1.47 -20.64
CA LEU A 170 -9.80 -1.51 -19.95
C LEU A 170 -10.42 -2.93 -19.87
N GLY A 171 -9.79 -3.94 -20.48
CA GLY A 171 -10.32 -5.30 -20.54
C GLY A 171 -11.58 -5.43 -21.40
N GLU A 172 -11.79 -4.52 -22.37
CA GLU A 172 -13.01 -4.44 -23.17
C GLU A 172 -12.76 -4.93 -24.60
N ARG A 173 -13.57 -5.93 -25.02
CA ARG A 173 -13.53 -6.46 -26.39
C ARG A 173 -14.42 -5.69 -27.36
N LYS A 174 -15.43 -4.99 -26.82
CA LYS A 174 -16.31 -4.18 -27.64
C LYS A 174 -15.64 -2.85 -28.00
N PRO A 175 -15.90 -2.32 -29.21
CA PRO A 175 -15.39 -1.02 -29.59
C PRO A 175 -15.78 0.05 -28.57
N LEU A 176 -14.82 0.81 -28.10
CA LEU A 176 -15.01 1.93 -27.20
C LEU A 176 -15.48 3.17 -27.98
N SER A 177 -16.05 4.14 -27.28
CA SER A 177 -16.28 5.46 -27.88
C SER A 177 -14.96 6.18 -28.09
N ALA A 178 -14.88 7.08 -29.08
CA ALA A 178 -13.67 7.88 -29.30
C ALA A 178 -13.29 8.77 -28.10
N ALA A 179 -14.22 9.09 -27.21
CA ALA A 179 -13.95 9.82 -25.98
C ALA A 179 -13.27 8.91 -24.95
N GLU A 180 -13.76 7.67 -24.81
CA GLU A 180 -13.21 6.67 -23.88
C GLU A 180 -11.84 6.19 -24.33
N THR A 181 -11.64 5.91 -25.62
CA THR A 181 -10.31 5.57 -26.17
C THR A 181 -9.29 6.68 -25.86
N ARG A 182 -9.65 7.96 -26.04
CA ARG A 182 -8.77 9.08 -25.72
C ARG A 182 -8.47 9.20 -24.22
N GLU A 183 -9.46 8.96 -23.36
CA GLU A 183 -9.26 8.98 -21.90
C GLU A 183 -8.39 7.80 -21.45
N ALA A 184 -8.61 6.61 -22.00
CA ALA A 184 -7.79 5.44 -21.71
C ALA A 184 -6.31 5.64 -22.09
N LEU A 185 -6.03 6.39 -23.13
CA LEU A 185 -4.67 6.64 -23.63
C LEU A 185 -4.12 8.01 -23.18
N ARG A 186 -4.75 8.69 -22.23
CA ARG A 186 -4.37 10.05 -21.84
C ARG A 186 -3.03 10.11 -21.11
N MET A 187 -2.77 9.17 -20.22
CA MET A 187 -1.53 9.10 -19.43
C MET A 187 -0.51 8.20 -20.13
N ARG A 188 0.11 8.74 -21.18
CA ARG A 188 1.11 8.03 -21.97
C ARG A 188 2.44 8.74 -21.97
N PHE A 189 3.52 7.97 -22.07
CA PHE A 189 4.91 8.41 -22.01
C PHE A 189 5.71 7.67 -23.07
N SER A 190 6.56 8.38 -23.75
CA SER A 190 7.58 7.86 -24.65
C SER A 190 8.84 8.69 -24.43
N TYR A 191 9.98 8.06 -24.37
CA TYR A 191 11.30 8.70 -24.30
C TYR A 191 12.01 8.65 -25.66
N HIS A 192 11.91 7.52 -26.35
CA HIS A 192 12.34 7.29 -27.70
C HIS A 192 11.15 6.98 -28.61
N ASP A 193 11.38 6.90 -29.91
CA ASP A 193 10.32 6.56 -30.85
C ASP A 193 9.87 5.10 -30.73
N ASP A 194 10.71 4.23 -30.17
CA ASP A 194 10.50 2.79 -30.03
C ASP A 194 10.07 2.34 -28.61
N ASP A 195 9.60 3.27 -27.77
CA ASP A 195 9.04 2.97 -26.45
C ASP A 195 7.69 3.64 -26.22
N LEU A 196 6.81 3.00 -25.45
CA LEU A 196 5.52 3.55 -25.04
C LEU A 196 5.09 2.98 -23.69
N THR A 197 4.82 3.82 -22.72
CA THR A 197 4.20 3.46 -21.45
C THR A 197 2.85 4.14 -21.33
N ILE A 198 1.79 3.38 -21.03
CA ILE A 198 0.46 3.91 -20.75
C ILE A 198 0.02 3.42 -19.37
N VAL A 199 -0.37 4.34 -18.50
CA VAL A 199 -0.74 4.03 -17.11
C VAL A 199 -2.23 4.24 -16.91
N GLN A 200 -2.91 3.20 -16.45
CA GLN A 200 -4.29 3.20 -16.04
C GLN A 200 -4.43 2.89 -14.54
N TRP A 201 -5.65 2.94 -14.07
CA TRP A 201 -6.02 2.75 -12.67
C TRP A 201 -5.60 1.36 -12.12
N ASP A 202 -5.87 0.29 -12.86
CA ASP A 202 -5.63 -1.12 -12.48
C ASP A 202 -4.71 -1.85 -13.47
N THR A 203 -4.25 -1.14 -14.51
CA THR A 203 -3.50 -1.76 -15.61
C THR A 203 -2.49 -0.77 -16.19
N ALA A 204 -1.34 -1.27 -16.63
CA ALA A 204 -0.43 -0.53 -17.50
C ALA A 204 -0.08 -1.34 -18.75
N PHE A 205 0.18 -0.63 -19.84
CA PHE A 205 0.82 -1.17 -21.03
C PHE A 205 2.24 -0.60 -21.13
N VAL A 206 3.21 -1.46 -21.32
CA VAL A 206 4.64 -1.09 -21.45
C VAL A 206 5.19 -1.74 -22.70
N TYR A 207 5.54 -0.91 -23.68
CA TYR A 207 6.31 -1.30 -24.85
C TYR A 207 7.69 -0.69 -24.72
N ASP A 208 8.69 -1.49 -24.37
CA ASP A 208 10.07 -1.05 -24.17
C ASP A 208 10.99 -2.28 -24.08
N ARG A 209 12.29 -2.03 -24.24
CA ARG A 209 13.31 -3.07 -24.03
C ARG A 209 13.27 -3.56 -22.58
N ARG A 210 13.53 -4.84 -22.40
CA ARG A 210 13.40 -5.55 -21.12
C ARG A 210 14.00 -4.84 -19.90
N ASP A 211 15.14 -4.15 -20.03
CA ASP A 211 15.80 -3.49 -18.90
C ASP A 211 15.08 -2.20 -18.47
N SER A 212 14.61 -1.40 -19.43
CA SER A 212 13.82 -0.18 -19.17
C SER A 212 12.43 -0.54 -18.66
N ALA A 213 11.76 -1.50 -19.31
CA ALA A 213 10.46 -2.01 -18.88
C ALA A 213 10.49 -2.48 -17.42
N ARG A 214 11.55 -3.16 -16.99
CA ARG A 214 11.76 -3.59 -15.61
C ARG A 214 11.79 -2.41 -14.61
N THR A 215 12.39 -1.28 -14.99
CA THR A 215 12.41 -0.07 -14.17
C THR A 215 11.01 0.52 -14.02
N ILE A 216 10.23 0.52 -15.11
CA ILE A 216 8.84 0.98 -15.10
C ILE A 216 7.99 0.09 -14.20
N ASP A 217 8.13 -1.23 -14.30
CA ASP A 217 7.48 -2.20 -13.42
C ASP A 217 7.72 -1.89 -11.93
N GLU A 218 8.99 -1.70 -11.56
CA GLU A 218 9.38 -1.39 -10.17
C GLU A 218 8.75 -0.08 -9.66
N ILE A 219 8.61 0.91 -10.54
CA ILE A 219 7.98 2.20 -10.23
C ILE A 219 6.47 2.03 -10.02
N LEU A 220 5.81 1.27 -10.90
CA LEU A 220 4.37 1.01 -10.79
C LEU A 220 4.04 0.14 -9.58
N GLU A 221 4.82 -0.92 -9.33
CA GLU A 221 4.69 -1.75 -8.13
C GLU A 221 4.84 -0.90 -6.86
N PHE A 222 5.83 -0.01 -6.82
CA PHE A 222 6.04 0.90 -5.70
C PHE A 222 4.88 1.88 -5.52
N ALA A 223 4.35 2.48 -6.59
CA ALA A 223 3.21 3.37 -6.50
C ALA A 223 1.95 2.65 -5.97
N ASN A 224 1.73 1.40 -6.38
CA ASN A 224 0.62 0.58 -5.87
C ASN A 224 0.83 0.17 -4.40
N SER A 225 2.05 -0.10 -3.96
CA SER A 225 2.31 -0.38 -2.54
C SER A 225 1.98 0.82 -1.66
N GLN A 226 2.23 2.04 -2.14
CA GLN A 226 1.87 3.27 -1.43
C GLN A 226 0.35 3.52 -1.41
N LEU A 227 -0.36 3.18 -2.50
CA LEU A 227 -1.82 3.21 -2.50
C LEU A 227 -2.38 2.29 -1.42
N LEU A 228 -1.88 1.06 -1.37
CA LEU A 228 -2.30 0.06 -0.41
C LEU A 228 -2.10 0.54 1.03
N GLU A 229 -0.92 1.05 1.36
CA GLU A 229 -0.60 1.64 2.66
C GLU A 229 -1.59 2.77 3.04
N LEU A 230 -1.81 3.73 2.13
CA LEU A 230 -2.75 4.82 2.39
C LEU A 230 -4.17 4.32 2.64
N ARG A 231 -4.61 3.29 1.92
CA ARG A 231 -5.93 2.66 2.13
C ARG A 231 -6.02 1.92 3.45
N THR A 232 -4.95 1.26 3.87
CA THR A 232 -4.88 0.59 5.18
C THR A 232 -5.00 1.62 6.32
N TYR A 233 -4.22 2.69 6.26
CA TYR A 233 -4.30 3.74 7.29
C TYR A 233 -5.65 4.45 7.30
N ASP A 234 -6.27 4.67 6.14
CA ASP A 234 -7.61 5.21 6.06
C ASP A 234 -8.64 4.32 6.78
N ALA A 235 -8.56 3.00 6.55
CA ALA A 235 -9.43 2.02 7.20
C ALA A 235 -9.17 1.90 8.72
N LEU A 236 -7.90 1.94 9.14
CA LEU A 236 -7.53 1.96 10.57
C LEU A 236 -8.06 3.20 11.27
N LEU A 237 -7.90 4.40 10.66
CA LEU A 237 -8.44 5.64 11.20
C LEU A 237 -9.96 5.61 11.31
N ASP A 238 -10.67 5.05 10.34
CA ASP A 238 -12.13 4.87 10.40
C ASP A 238 -12.54 3.95 11.55
N SER A 239 -11.84 2.85 11.74
CA SER A 239 -12.07 1.89 12.83
C SER A 239 -11.90 2.56 14.21
N GLU A 240 -10.83 3.34 14.37
CA GLU A 240 -10.56 4.07 15.62
C GLU A 240 -11.60 5.17 15.88
N LEU A 241 -11.96 5.95 14.87
CA LEU A 241 -13.01 6.97 14.97
C LEU A 241 -14.36 6.34 15.35
N ASP A 242 -14.74 5.24 14.72
CA ASP A 242 -15.95 4.46 15.03
C ASP A 242 -15.95 3.96 16.48
N GLY A 243 -14.82 3.49 16.97
CA GLY A 243 -14.61 3.10 18.36
C GLY A 243 -14.91 4.25 19.33
N ILE A 244 -14.37 5.43 19.03
CA ILE A 244 -14.59 6.66 19.82
C ILE A 244 -16.08 7.08 19.82
N TYR A 245 -16.72 7.12 18.65
CA TYR A 245 -18.12 7.52 18.53
C TYR A 245 -19.08 6.56 19.24
N LYS A 246 -18.83 5.25 19.21
CA LYS A 246 -19.65 4.25 19.91
C LYS A 246 -19.55 4.34 21.43
N MET A 247 -18.48 4.90 21.96
CA MET A 247 -18.27 5.07 23.40
C MET A 247 -18.81 6.39 23.95
N ALA A 248 -19.06 7.38 23.10
CA ALA A 248 -19.55 8.69 23.52
C ALA A 248 -20.90 8.71 24.29
N PRO A 249 -21.87 7.77 24.08
CA PRO A 249 -23.13 7.77 24.80
C PRO A 249 -23.11 7.03 26.15
N ALA A 250 -22.14 6.16 26.41
CA ALA A 250 -22.10 5.37 27.64
C ALA A 250 -21.28 6.11 28.72
N VAL A 251 -21.93 6.67 29.71
CA VAL A 251 -21.31 7.29 30.92
C VAL A 251 -20.80 6.15 31.83
N PRO A 252 -19.54 5.69 31.72
CA PRO A 252 -18.99 4.70 32.64
C PRO A 252 -18.67 5.32 33.98
N PRO A 253 -18.54 4.50 35.05
CA PRO A 253 -18.14 4.97 36.39
C PRO A 253 -16.81 5.74 36.32
N ARG A 254 -16.73 6.85 36.99
CA ARG A 254 -15.59 7.82 36.99
C ARG A 254 -14.20 7.21 37.10
N SER A 255 -14.02 6.06 37.73
CA SER A 255 -12.71 5.44 37.99
C SER A 255 -12.11 4.64 36.79
N LEU A 256 -12.95 4.23 35.83
CA LEU A 256 -12.49 3.43 34.64
C LEU A 256 -12.35 4.30 33.41
N ARG A 257 -12.88 5.51 33.42
CA ARG A 257 -12.88 6.41 32.25
C ARG A 257 -11.49 6.88 31.88
N GLY A 258 -10.73 7.39 32.83
CA GLY A 258 -9.39 7.95 32.55
C GLY A 258 -8.34 6.95 32.05
N ARG A 259 -8.47 5.65 32.38
CA ARG A 259 -7.53 4.63 31.90
C ARG A 259 -7.82 4.24 30.46
N ARG A 260 -9.07 4.08 30.07
CA ARG A 260 -9.48 3.79 28.68
C ARG A 260 -9.20 4.97 27.74
N GLU A 261 -9.46 6.19 28.20
CA GLU A 261 -9.15 7.41 27.46
C GLU A 261 -7.64 7.55 27.22
N ALA A 262 -6.82 7.19 28.21
CA ALA A 262 -5.36 7.21 28.07
C ALA A 262 -4.83 6.10 27.12
N GLU A 263 -5.42 4.90 27.13
CA GLU A 263 -5.08 3.82 26.23
C GLU A 263 -5.43 4.20 24.77
N GLN A 264 -6.62 4.73 24.53
CA GLN A 264 -7.04 5.20 23.20
C GLN A 264 -6.19 6.37 22.70
N ALA A 265 -5.87 7.30 23.59
CA ALA A 265 -4.96 8.38 23.25
C ALA A 265 -3.55 7.90 22.87
N ALA A 266 -3.09 6.79 23.45
CA ALA A 266 -1.83 6.17 23.09
C ALA A 266 -1.91 5.52 21.69
N THR A 267 -2.95 4.74 21.42
CA THR A 267 -3.18 4.10 20.09
C THR A 267 -3.25 5.15 18.98
N LEU A 268 -4.06 6.20 19.19
CA LEU A 268 -4.15 7.31 18.22
C LEU A 268 -2.81 8.01 17.98
N ARG A 269 -1.97 8.14 19.01
CA ARG A 269 -0.65 8.75 18.87
C ARG A 269 0.28 7.88 18.03
N TYR A 270 0.28 6.57 18.24
CA TYR A 270 1.07 5.63 17.42
C TYR A 270 0.61 5.71 15.96
N LEU A 271 -0.68 5.62 15.70
CA LEU A 271 -1.23 5.71 14.34
C LEU A 271 -0.86 7.03 13.64
N ILE A 272 -0.89 8.16 14.35
CA ILE A 272 -0.45 9.46 13.80
C ILE A 272 1.03 9.42 13.42
N VAL A 273 1.89 8.84 14.25
CA VAL A 273 3.34 8.77 14.00
C VAL A 273 3.61 7.88 12.78
N ASP A 274 2.93 6.73 12.67
CA ASP A 274 3.11 5.78 11.57
C ASP A 274 2.66 6.38 10.24
N VAL A 275 1.50 7.05 10.22
CA VAL A 275 1.04 7.77 9.02
C VAL A 275 2.01 8.88 8.60
N LEU A 276 2.56 9.65 9.54
CA LEU A 276 3.53 10.70 9.23
C LEU A 276 4.85 10.11 8.68
N ASP A 277 5.29 8.99 9.21
CA ASP A 277 6.48 8.29 8.73
C ASP A 277 6.29 7.75 7.30
N LEU A 278 5.10 7.18 6.99
CA LEU A 278 4.74 6.78 5.64
C LEU A 278 4.75 7.96 4.66
N ILE A 279 4.11 9.07 5.03
CA ILE A 279 4.08 10.29 4.21
C ILE A 279 5.50 10.78 3.92
N ASP A 280 6.39 10.77 4.91
CA ASP A 280 7.79 11.15 4.73
C ASP A 280 8.54 10.18 3.81
N ARG A 281 8.36 8.87 3.98
CA ARG A 281 8.93 7.83 3.10
C ARG A 281 8.45 8.00 1.66
N SER A 282 7.15 8.20 1.45
CA SER A 282 6.54 8.44 0.14
C SER A 282 7.10 9.69 -0.54
N SER A 283 7.19 10.80 0.19
CA SER A 283 7.75 12.06 -0.31
C SER A 283 9.24 11.95 -0.65
N ASN A 284 9.98 11.16 0.12
CA ASN A 284 11.40 10.91 -0.11
C ASN A 284 11.65 9.97 -1.29
N ALA A 285 10.76 9.04 -1.57
CA ALA A 285 10.86 8.17 -2.73
C ALA A 285 10.90 8.95 -4.06
N LEU A 286 10.21 10.08 -4.15
CA LEU A 286 10.27 10.99 -5.30
C LEU A 286 11.64 11.68 -5.48
N LYS A 287 12.35 11.97 -4.39
CA LYS A 287 13.72 12.54 -4.46
C LYS A 287 14.75 11.56 -5.01
N VAL A 288 14.36 10.34 -5.14
CA VAL A 288 15.16 9.15 -5.35
C VAL A 288 15.19 8.73 -6.80
N VAL A 289 14.21 9.14 -7.61
CA VAL A 289 14.23 8.86 -9.04
C VAL A 289 15.17 9.88 -9.69
N GLY A 290 16.44 9.51 -9.80
CA GLY A 290 17.50 10.37 -10.38
C GLY A 290 17.33 10.68 -11.86
N ASP A 291 16.28 10.16 -12.51
CA ASP A 291 15.93 10.37 -13.91
C ASP A 291 14.59 11.08 -14.05
N ALA A 292 14.56 12.14 -14.87
CA ALA A 292 13.37 12.99 -15.08
C ALA A 292 12.23 12.23 -15.79
N TYR A 293 12.53 11.24 -16.64
CA TYR A 293 11.54 10.43 -17.34
C TYR A 293 10.79 9.52 -16.38
N TYR A 294 11.52 8.74 -15.59
CA TYR A 294 10.94 7.85 -14.59
C TYR A 294 10.18 8.61 -13.50
N ALA A 295 10.66 9.81 -13.11
CA ALA A 295 9.95 10.68 -12.17
C ALA A 295 8.61 11.19 -12.74
N ARG A 296 8.48 11.37 -14.07
CA ARG A 296 7.20 11.69 -14.70
C ARG A 296 6.25 10.49 -14.65
N ILE A 297 6.72 9.28 -14.96
CA ILE A 297 5.91 8.05 -14.89
C ILE A 297 5.39 7.86 -13.46
N TYR A 298 6.25 7.94 -12.45
CA TYR A 298 5.84 7.83 -11.06
C TYR A 298 4.77 8.86 -10.67
N ARG A 299 4.99 10.15 -10.96
CA ARG A 299 4.01 11.20 -10.64
C ARG A 299 2.67 10.98 -11.31
N SER A 300 2.68 10.44 -12.50
CA SER A 300 1.44 10.16 -13.23
C SER A 300 0.74 8.90 -12.71
N ALA A 301 1.49 7.87 -12.35
CA ALA A 301 0.95 6.71 -11.64
C ALA A 301 0.33 7.16 -10.30
N ALA A 302 1.04 7.93 -9.50
CA ALA A 302 0.55 8.49 -8.25
C ALA A 302 -0.73 9.33 -8.43
N ALA A 303 -0.80 10.14 -9.50
CA ALA A 303 -1.99 10.93 -9.83
C ALA A 303 -3.15 10.04 -10.30
N ARG A 304 -2.88 9.00 -11.12
CA ARG A 304 -3.91 8.07 -11.61
C ARG A 304 -4.49 7.20 -10.50
N LEU A 305 -3.65 6.76 -9.59
CA LEU A 305 -4.01 6.01 -8.40
C LEU A 305 -4.63 6.90 -7.29
N GLY A 306 -4.64 8.21 -7.47
CA GLY A 306 -5.24 9.15 -6.53
C GLY A 306 -4.48 9.28 -5.20
N LEU A 307 -3.16 8.99 -5.15
CA LEU A 307 -2.38 9.00 -3.90
C LEU A 307 -2.50 10.33 -3.14
N ASN A 308 -2.48 11.48 -3.86
CA ASN A 308 -2.63 12.79 -3.23
C ASN A 308 -4.03 13.02 -2.64
N ASP A 309 -5.06 12.38 -3.18
CA ASP A 309 -6.43 12.48 -2.69
C ASP A 309 -6.58 11.65 -1.42
N TRP A 310 -6.06 10.43 -1.41
CA TRP A 310 -5.98 9.57 -0.24
C TRP A 310 -5.20 10.24 0.88
N GLN A 311 -4.02 10.80 0.59
CA GLN A 311 -3.22 11.52 1.58
C GLN A 311 -3.99 12.69 2.20
N ARG A 312 -4.68 13.52 1.40
CA ARG A 312 -5.50 14.63 1.91
C ARG A 312 -6.66 14.14 2.77
N GLN A 313 -7.26 13.02 2.43
CA GLN A 313 -8.33 12.40 3.23
C GLN A 313 -7.80 11.96 4.59
N ILE A 314 -6.66 11.28 4.62
CA ILE A 314 -5.97 10.87 5.85
C ILE A 314 -5.60 12.09 6.70
N ASP A 315 -5.01 13.15 6.12
CA ASP A 315 -4.67 14.39 6.82
C ASP A 315 -5.92 15.01 7.48
N THR A 316 -7.05 15.01 6.79
CA THR A 316 -8.32 15.52 7.31
C THR A 316 -8.83 14.67 8.48
N LYS A 317 -8.75 13.34 8.36
CA LYS A 317 -9.13 12.42 9.45
C LYS A 317 -8.22 12.59 10.66
N LEU A 318 -6.90 12.69 10.44
CA LEU A 318 -5.92 12.94 11.52
C LEU A 318 -6.16 14.25 12.24
N ALA A 319 -6.53 15.32 11.53
CA ALA A 319 -6.90 16.59 12.15
C ALA A 319 -8.13 16.44 13.04
N SER A 320 -9.15 15.72 12.57
CA SER A 320 -10.39 15.44 13.34
C SER A 320 -10.10 14.60 14.58
N VAL A 321 -9.27 13.56 14.45
CA VAL A 321 -8.80 12.75 15.57
C VAL A 321 -8.04 13.61 16.59
N GLY A 322 -7.17 14.50 16.13
CA GLY A 322 -6.43 15.43 16.97
C GLY A 322 -7.32 16.41 17.75
N GLU A 323 -8.43 16.87 17.16
CA GLU A 323 -9.42 17.71 17.86
C GLU A 323 -10.17 16.92 18.92
N ILE A 324 -10.62 15.72 18.61
CA ILE A 324 -11.29 14.82 19.57
C ILE A 324 -10.35 14.50 20.74
N TYR A 325 -9.07 14.21 20.45
CA TYR A 325 -8.07 13.97 21.51
C TYR A 325 -7.88 15.18 22.42
N ARG A 326 -7.81 16.40 21.89
CA ARG A 326 -7.73 17.63 22.71
C ARG A 326 -8.95 17.80 23.59
N PHE A 327 -10.14 17.58 23.03
CA PHE A 327 -11.38 17.64 23.80
C PHE A 327 -11.36 16.68 24.99
N PHE A 328 -10.98 15.41 24.79
CA PHE A 328 -10.89 14.45 25.91
C PHE A 328 -9.77 14.78 26.92
N SER A 329 -8.62 15.27 26.44
CA SER A 329 -7.51 15.62 27.32
C SER A 329 -7.81 16.85 28.20
N ASP A 330 -8.53 17.82 27.65
CA ASP A 330 -8.95 19.02 28.37
C ASP A 330 -10.05 18.70 29.39
N ASP A 331 -11.00 17.82 29.09
CA ASP A 331 -12.00 17.33 30.00
C ASP A 331 -11.35 16.56 31.18
N ALA A 332 -10.37 15.71 30.91
CA ALA A 332 -9.62 14.98 31.94
C ALA A 332 -8.79 15.90 32.84
N ARG A 333 -8.20 16.98 32.31
CA ARG A 333 -7.53 18.01 33.12
C ARG A 333 -8.51 18.80 33.97
N SER A 334 -9.60 19.26 33.41
CA SER A 334 -10.65 20.00 34.14
C SER A 334 -11.22 19.18 35.30
N GLN A 335 -11.43 17.87 35.12
CA GLN A 335 -11.90 16.99 36.20
C GLN A 335 -10.84 16.80 37.30
N ARG A 336 -9.56 16.75 36.94
CA ARG A 336 -8.44 16.64 37.89
C ARG A 336 -8.29 17.91 38.72
N ASP A 337 -8.43 19.06 38.08
CA ASP A 337 -8.38 20.37 38.74
C ASP A 337 -9.59 20.55 39.69
N ALA A 338 -10.81 20.20 39.29
CA ALA A 338 -12.01 20.19 40.15
C ALA A 338 -11.87 19.21 41.33
N PHE A 339 -11.23 18.05 41.13
CA PHE A 339 -10.97 17.11 42.23
C PHE A 339 -9.94 17.65 43.22
N LEU A 340 -8.87 18.30 42.77
CA LEU A 340 -7.87 18.95 43.60
C LEU A 340 -8.52 20.12 44.37
N GLU A 341 -9.35 20.92 43.74
CA GLU A 341 -10.11 22.00 44.37
C GLU A 341 -11.05 21.47 45.46
N LEU A 342 -11.76 20.35 45.20
CA LEU A 342 -12.59 19.68 46.22
C LEU A 342 -11.74 19.21 47.42
N ILE A 343 -10.55 18.63 47.18
CA ILE A 343 -9.65 18.22 48.28
C ILE A 343 -9.22 19.43 49.11
N ILE A 344 -8.88 20.52 48.46
CA ILE A 344 -8.47 21.77 49.14
C ILE A 344 -9.64 22.30 50.01
N VAL A 345 -10.84 22.34 49.43
CA VAL A 345 -12.04 22.79 50.18
C VAL A 345 -12.32 21.89 51.39
N VAL A 346 -12.21 20.57 51.24
CA VAL A 346 -12.38 19.60 52.33
C VAL A 346 -11.30 19.79 53.40
N LEU A 347 -10.04 19.97 53.03
CA LEU A 347 -8.95 20.22 53.99
C LEU A 347 -9.14 21.51 54.76
N VAL A 348 -9.53 22.59 54.09
CA VAL A 348 -9.84 23.88 54.76
C VAL A 348 -11.03 23.74 55.69
N ALA A 349 -12.08 23.03 55.30
CA ALA A 349 -13.24 22.78 56.16
C ALA A 349 -12.85 21.99 57.43
N VAL A 350 -12.02 20.96 57.29
CA VAL A 350 -11.49 20.18 58.43
C VAL A 350 -10.64 21.06 59.35
N GLU A 351 -9.77 21.90 58.80
CA GLU A 351 -8.91 22.81 59.55
C GLU A 351 -9.75 23.84 60.38
N VAL A 352 -10.78 24.40 59.76
CA VAL A 352 -11.74 25.30 60.42
C VAL A 352 -12.49 24.58 61.57
N VAL A 353 -12.93 23.34 61.35
CA VAL A 353 -13.63 22.55 62.41
C VAL A 353 -12.66 22.24 63.56
N ILE A 354 -11.43 21.86 63.29
CA ILE A 354 -10.40 21.63 64.33
C ILE A 354 -10.13 22.92 65.09
N GLY A 355 -9.98 24.07 64.39
CA GLY A 355 -9.76 25.38 65.01
C GLY A 355 -10.91 25.78 65.95
N ILE A 356 -12.20 25.56 65.56
CA ILE A 356 -13.37 25.84 66.43
C ILE A 356 -13.35 24.91 67.60
N LEU A 357 -13.09 23.62 67.45
CA LEU A 357 -13.04 22.66 68.58
C LEU A 357 -11.94 23.00 69.61
N THR A 358 -10.81 23.45 69.12
CA THR A 358 -9.68 23.89 69.98
C THR A 358 -10.01 25.13 70.76
N LEU A 359 -10.77 26.07 70.15
CA LEU A 359 -11.23 27.28 70.85
C LEU A 359 -12.33 27.00 71.89
N MET A 360 -13.12 25.95 71.70
CA MET A 360 -14.17 25.53 72.67
C MET A 360 -13.62 24.71 73.84
N HIS A 361 -12.37 24.24 73.77
CA HIS A 361 -11.70 23.50 74.83
C HIS A 361 -10.66 24.35 75.62
N LEU A 362 -10.48 25.60 75.25
CA LEU A 362 -9.78 26.63 76.04
C LEU A 362 -10.78 27.44 76.85
#